data_949bd38ddb232fb70dbc8fa957c769c9
#
_entry.id   949bd38ddb232fb70dbc8fa957c769c9
#
_cell.length_a   1.000
_cell.length_b   1.000
_cell.length_c   1.000
_cell.angle_alpha   90.00
_cell.angle_beta   90.00
_cell.angle_gamma   90.00
#
_symmetry.space_group_name_H-M   'P 1'
#
loop_
_entity.id
_entity.type
_entity.pdbx_description
1 polymer ?
#
loop_
_entity_poly.entity_id
_entity_poly.type
_entity_poly.pdbx_seq_one_letter_code
_entity_poly.pdbx_strand_id
1 'polypeptide(L)'
;MTSVLFDVPGPRARRRVRVATVVAIAAGLVLLALAVRQFAVNGELAAQRWAPYGSWPMWRYLLGGLGGTALAAVLAVALAMAAGLLVAFGRVSRHLVLRAPARAYVEVIRVIPLLLLIYFAMFALPRYGLDLPLLWKLVLPIAVSRSAQFAEIFRSGFRSLEAGQGEAAAALGMRPSQSMRHVIFPQAVRRVVPALISQTAGVVKDTSLGIVVSYAELLQSAKVLAGYNRLLIQTYLIIALLYFAINYALSRLARTIDARQRQSGRYEPVSSPSPARRGLGRIRSATATSGDAPRRGRVKA
;
A
#
# COMPACT_ATOMS: atom_id res chain seq x y z
N MET A 1 -18.82 10.36 -21.51
CA MET A 1 -18.44 9.04 -22.04
C MET A 1 -18.27 8.13 -20.85
N THR A 2 -19.31 7.35 -20.51
CA THR A 2 -19.25 6.32 -19.48
C THR A 2 -18.29 5.24 -19.98
N SER A 3 -17.25 4.95 -19.18
CA SER A 3 -16.22 3.99 -19.56
C SER A 3 -16.85 2.60 -19.75
N VAL A 4 -16.84 2.13 -20.97
CA VAL A 4 -17.29 0.79 -21.41
C VAL A 4 -16.49 -0.35 -20.70
N LEU A 5 -15.47 -0.01 -19.91
CA LEU A 5 -14.59 -0.94 -19.19
C LEU A 5 -15.18 -1.49 -17.89
N PHE A 6 -16.31 -0.98 -17.41
CA PHE A 6 -16.98 -1.45 -16.19
C PHE A 6 -18.44 -1.81 -16.46
N ASP A 7 -18.66 -2.65 -17.46
CA ASP A 7 -19.99 -3.23 -17.66
C ASP A 7 -20.32 -4.11 -16.43
N VAL A 8 -21.43 -3.81 -15.79
CA VAL A 8 -21.89 -4.58 -14.62
C VAL A 8 -22.11 -6.01 -15.08
N PRO A 9 -21.42 -7.00 -14.48
CA PRO A 9 -21.50 -8.37 -14.97
C PRO A 9 -22.95 -8.84 -15.05
N GLY A 10 -23.34 -9.30 -16.24
CA GLY A 10 -24.68 -9.79 -16.52
C GLY A 10 -25.05 -11.00 -15.64
N PRO A 11 -26.32 -11.39 -15.58
CA PRO A 11 -26.80 -12.43 -14.66
C PRO A 11 -26.05 -13.78 -14.82
N ARG A 12 -25.64 -14.13 -16.04
CA ARG A 12 -24.84 -15.34 -16.30
C ARG A 12 -23.42 -15.22 -15.74
N ALA A 13 -22.79 -14.06 -15.86
CA ALA A 13 -21.46 -13.80 -15.30
C ALA A 13 -21.50 -13.81 -13.76
N ARG A 14 -22.51 -13.19 -13.15
CA ARG A 14 -22.72 -13.23 -11.68
C ARG A 14 -22.92 -14.66 -11.18
N ARG A 15 -23.68 -15.51 -11.90
CA ARG A 15 -23.86 -16.92 -11.55
C ARG A 15 -22.53 -17.68 -11.63
N ARG A 16 -21.74 -17.50 -12.70
CA ARG A 16 -20.41 -18.12 -12.85
C ARG A 16 -19.45 -17.70 -11.72
N VAL A 17 -19.40 -16.40 -11.41
CA VAL A 17 -18.57 -15.90 -10.28
C VAL A 17 -19.03 -16.51 -8.96
N ARG A 18 -20.34 -16.57 -8.68
CA ARG A 18 -20.85 -17.19 -7.45
C ARG A 18 -20.51 -18.67 -7.38
N VAL A 19 -20.70 -19.43 -8.45
CA VAL A 19 -20.33 -20.86 -8.51
C VAL A 19 -18.83 -21.03 -8.32
N ALA A 20 -17.98 -20.25 -9.01
CA ALA A 20 -16.55 -20.28 -8.84
C ALA A 20 -16.12 -19.96 -7.41
N THR A 21 -16.75 -18.96 -6.77
CA THR A 21 -16.50 -18.62 -5.37
C THR A 21 -16.87 -19.76 -4.43
N VAL A 22 -18.04 -20.37 -4.61
CA VAL A 22 -18.47 -21.53 -3.80
C VAL A 22 -17.52 -22.71 -3.97
N VAL A 23 -17.15 -23.03 -5.21
CA VAL A 23 -16.18 -24.11 -5.50
C VAL A 23 -14.82 -23.80 -4.87
N ALA A 24 -14.33 -22.56 -4.97
CA ALA A 24 -13.06 -22.16 -4.37
C ALA A 24 -13.10 -22.26 -2.82
N ILE A 25 -14.20 -21.84 -2.19
CA ILE A 25 -14.40 -21.99 -0.74
C ILE A 25 -14.46 -23.48 -0.36
N ALA A 26 -15.22 -24.28 -1.08
CA ALA A 26 -15.33 -25.72 -0.82
C ALA A 26 -13.96 -26.41 -0.96
N ALA A 27 -13.22 -26.11 -2.03
CA ALA A 27 -11.87 -26.63 -2.21
C ALA A 27 -10.91 -26.18 -1.08
N GLY A 28 -10.98 -24.91 -0.66
CA GLY A 28 -10.22 -24.39 0.48
C GLY A 28 -10.54 -25.11 1.79
N LEU A 29 -11.83 -25.37 2.06
CA LEU A 29 -12.26 -26.14 3.25
C LEU A 29 -11.80 -27.59 3.21
N VAL A 30 -11.85 -28.24 2.04
CA VAL A 30 -11.34 -29.62 1.87
C VAL A 30 -9.83 -29.65 2.14
N LEU A 31 -9.05 -28.74 1.56
CA LEU A 31 -7.61 -28.64 1.81
C LEU A 31 -7.30 -28.41 3.28
N LEU A 32 -8.05 -27.51 3.93
CA LEU A 32 -7.89 -27.26 5.37
C LEU A 32 -8.21 -28.51 6.19
N ALA A 33 -9.30 -29.22 5.88
CA ALA A 33 -9.68 -30.45 6.56
C ALA A 33 -8.62 -31.56 6.38
N LEU A 34 -8.06 -31.69 5.18
CA LEU A 34 -6.96 -32.62 4.92
C LEU A 34 -5.69 -32.26 5.69
N ALA A 35 -5.35 -30.97 5.78
CA ALA A 35 -4.21 -30.51 6.56
C ALA A 35 -4.40 -30.78 8.06
N VAL A 36 -5.58 -30.46 8.61
CA VAL A 36 -5.91 -30.72 10.02
C VAL A 36 -5.88 -32.23 10.31
N ARG A 37 -6.46 -33.04 9.42
CA ARG A 37 -6.40 -34.50 9.53
C ARG A 37 -4.95 -35.01 9.52
N GLN A 38 -4.10 -34.50 8.63
CA GLN A 38 -2.69 -34.89 8.57
C GLN A 38 -1.95 -34.52 9.87
N PHE A 39 -2.22 -33.31 10.41
CA PHE A 39 -1.64 -32.91 11.70
C PHE A 39 -2.13 -33.78 12.86
N ALA A 40 -3.40 -34.17 12.86
CA ALA A 40 -3.95 -35.09 13.87
C ALA A 40 -3.29 -36.46 13.80
N VAL A 41 -3.19 -37.04 12.60
CA VAL A 41 -2.56 -38.38 12.38
C VAL A 41 -1.09 -38.38 12.81
N ASN A 42 -0.35 -37.26 12.56
CA ASN A 42 1.04 -37.12 12.96
C ASN A 42 1.21 -36.72 14.45
N GLY A 43 0.11 -36.67 15.23
CA GLY A 43 0.15 -36.28 16.63
C GLY A 43 0.52 -34.82 16.91
N GLU A 44 0.49 -33.95 15.88
CA GLU A 44 0.85 -32.53 16.05
C GLU A 44 -0.18 -31.74 16.86
N LEU A 45 -1.42 -32.26 16.96
CA LEU A 45 -2.49 -31.66 17.75
C LEU A 45 -2.54 -32.21 19.20
N ALA A 46 -1.63 -33.10 19.57
CA ALA A 46 -1.58 -33.66 20.93
C ALA A 46 -1.33 -32.56 21.96
N ALA A 47 -2.12 -32.57 23.07
CA ALA A 47 -2.04 -31.53 24.10
C ALA A 47 -0.63 -31.35 24.69
N GLN A 48 0.15 -32.44 24.77
CA GLN A 48 1.53 -32.40 25.28
C GLN A 48 2.44 -31.52 24.44
N ARG A 49 2.22 -31.44 23.10
CA ARG A 49 3.01 -30.57 22.20
C ARG A 49 2.65 -29.10 22.36
N TRP A 50 1.45 -28.79 22.83
CA TRP A 50 0.98 -27.43 23.07
C TRP A 50 1.20 -26.95 24.51
N ALA A 51 1.37 -27.86 25.44
CA ALA A 51 1.57 -27.55 26.87
C ALA A 51 2.72 -26.53 27.13
N PRO A 52 3.89 -26.59 26.46
CA PRO A 52 4.97 -25.61 26.67
C PRO A 52 4.55 -24.15 26.40
N TYR A 53 3.59 -23.93 25.49
CA TYR A 53 3.09 -22.59 25.16
C TYR A 53 2.12 -22.01 26.19
N GLY A 54 1.73 -22.80 27.22
CA GLY A 54 1.06 -22.30 28.42
C GLY A 54 2.01 -21.65 29.44
N SER A 55 3.35 -21.74 29.24
CA SER A 55 4.34 -21.27 30.18
C SER A 55 4.80 -19.83 29.90
N TRP A 56 4.97 -19.03 30.98
CA TRP A 56 5.46 -17.66 30.88
C TRP A 56 6.88 -17.50 30.26
N PRO A 57 7.87 -18.37 30.59
CA PRO A 57 9.20 -18.27 29.99
C PRO A 57 9.18 -18.31 28.46
N MET A 58 8.31 -19.14 27.87
CA MET A 58 8.12 -19.25 26.43
C MET A 58 7.64 -17.94 25.83
N TRP A 59 6.60 -17.35 26.39
CA TRP A 59 6.06 -16.07 25.95
C TRP A 59 7.03 -14.93 26.16
N ARG A 60 7.76 -14.90 27.28
CA ARG A 60 8.80 -13.89 27.53
C ARG A 60 9.86 -13.90 26.42
N TYR A 61 10.28 -15.08 25.98
CA TYR A 61 11.23 -15.22 24.89
C TYR A 61 10.68 -14.71 23.56
N LEU A 62 9.45 -15.10 23.19
CA LEU A 62 8.80 -14.65 21.98
C LEU A 62 8.49 -13.14 22.00
N LEU A 63 8.09 -12.59 23.13
CA LEU A 63 7.88 -11.16 23.31
C LEU A 63 9.19 -10.36 23.19
N GLY A 64 10.32 -10.94 23.61
CA GLY A 64 11.64 -10.38 23.34
C GLY A 64 11.93 -10.26 21.84
N GLY A 65 11.63 -11.33 21.07
CA GLY A 65 11.71 -11.31 19.61
C GLY A 65 10.76 -10.31 18.97
N LEU A 66 9.54 -10.19 19.52
CA LEU A 66 8.57 -9.17 19.10
C LEU A 66 9.10 -7.75 19.35
N GLY A 67 9.77 -7.51 20.46
CA GLY A 67 10.49 -6.26 20.74
C GLY A 67 11.54 -5.94 19.70
N GLY A 68 12.33 -6.95 19.29
CA GLY A 68 13.28 -6.82 18.18
C GLY A 68 12.61 -6.46 16.85
N THR A 69 11.50 -7.13 16.52
CA THR A 69 10.68 -6.79 15.34
C THR A 69 10.20 -5.33 15.39
N ALA A 70 9.64 -4.90 16.54
CA ALA A 70 9.13 -3.55 16.72
C ALA A 70 10.24 -2.50 16.58
N LEU A 71 11.39 -2.71 17.20
CA LEU A 71 12.55 -1.82 17.12
C LEU A 71 13.02 -1.67 15.66
N ALA A 72 13.25 -2.79 14.98
CA ALA A 72 13.70 -2.77 13.59
C ALA A 72 12.68 -2.09 12.68
N ALA A 73 11.37 -2.39 12.85
CA ALA A 73 10.31 -1.78 12.07
C ALA A 73 10.21 -0.27 12.28
N VAL A 74 10.25 0.20 13.53
CA VAL A 74 10.17 1.64 13.86
C VAL A 74 11.35 2.41 13.24
N LEU A 75 12.56 1.90 13.41
CA LEU A 75 13.76 2.53 12.82
C LEU A 75 13.72 2.52 11.30
N ALA A 76 13.35 1.38 10.68
CA ALA A 76 13.26 1.27 9.23
C ALA A 76 12.19 2.21 8.65
N VAL A 77 11.01 2.29 9.29
CA VAL A 77 9.94 3.21 8.88
C VAL A 77 10.38 4.67 9.02
N ALA A 78 10.97 5.05 10.14
CA ALA A 78 11.43 6.42 10.36
C ALA A 78 12.44 6.85 9.30
N LEU A 79 13.46 6.03 9.05
CA LEU A 79 14.46 6.31 8.03
C LEU A 79 13.87 6.29 6.61
N ALA A 80 13.04 5.30 6.30
CA ALA A 80 12.40 5.20 4.98
C ALA A 80 11.46 6.39 4.71
N MET A 81 10.70 6.85 5.71
CA MET A 81 9.84 8.03 5.59
C MET A 81 10.65 9.30 5.40
N ALA A 82 11.70 9.51 6.18
CA ALA A 82 12.56 10.68 6.06
C ALA A 82 13.24 10.72 4.67
N ALA A 83 13.89 9.63 4.26
CA ALA A 83 14.52 9.52 2.95
C ALA A 83 13.49 9.62 1.81
N GLY A 84 12.35 8.93 1.93
CA GLY A 84 11.27 8.96 0.96
C GLY A 84 10.68 10.35 0.77
N LEU A 85 10.52 11.12 1.84
CA LEU A 85 10.05 12.50 1.78
C LEU A 85 11.06 13.41 1.05
N LEU A 86 12.34 13.28 1.37
CA LEU A 86 13.42 14.04 0.68
C LEU A 86 13.43 13.73 -0.82
N VAL A 87 13.37 12.44 -1.19
CA VAL A 87 13.30 12.01 -2.57
C VAL A 87 12.03 12.53 -3.25
N ALA A 88 10.88 12.53 -2.57
CA ALA A 88 9.64 13.07 -3.12
C ALA A 88 9.73 14.56 -3.42
N PHE A 89 10.35 15.36 -2.54
CA PHE A 89 10.62 16.78 -2.81
C PHE A 89 11.53 16.96 -4.03
N GLY A 90 12.58 16.15 -4.16
CA GLY A 90 13.42 16.15 -5.36
C GLY A 90 12.59 15.88 -6.63
N ARG A 91 11.69 14.91 -6.60
CA ARG A 91 10.84 14.52 -7.75
C ARG A 91 9.79 15.55 -8.16
N VAL A 92 9.31 16.39 -7.24
CA VAL A 92 8.37 17.48 -7.56
C VAL A 92 9.07 18.80 -7.83
N SER A 93 10.40 18.87 -7.70
CA SER A 93 11.21 20.05 -7.96
C SER A 93 11.11 20.48 -9.44
N ARG A 94 11.13 21.79 -9.67
CA ARG A 94 11.24 22.39 -11.03
C ARG A 94 12.64 22.22 -11.61
N HIS A 95 13.67 22.07 -10.76
CA HIS A 95 15.06 21.94 -11.21
C HIS A 95 15.36 20.50 -11.64
N LEU A 96 15.79 20.33 -12.89
CA LEU A 96 16.12 19.03 -13.48
C LEU A 96 17.24 18.31 -12.70
N VAL A 97 18.22 19.08 -12.17
CA VAL A 97 19.34 18.58 -11.36
C VAL A 97 18.89 17.83 -10.11
N LEU A 98 17.76 18.20 -9.52
CA LEU A 98 17.17 17.50 -8.35
C LEU A 98 16.19 16.41 -8.80
N ARG A 99 15.42 16.68 -9.84
CA ARG A 99 14.36 15.78 -10.31
C ARG A 99 14.89 14.53 -10.98
N ALA A 100 15.92 14.66 -11.82
CA ALA A 100 16.44 13.51 -12.57
C ALA A 100 17.06 12.43 -11.65
N PRO A 101 17.99 12.74 -10.72
CA PRO A 101 18.55 11.74 -9.82
C PRO A 101 17.50 11.16 -8.84
N ALA A 102 16.56 11.98 -8.35
CA ALA A 102 15.49 11.50 -7.49
C ALA A 102 14.55 10.51 -8.22
N ARG A 103 14.32 10.73 -9.53
CA ARG A 103 13.56 9.80 -10.37
C ARG A 103 14.35 8.51 -10.61
N ALA A 104 15.60 8.62 -11.03
CA ALA A 104 16.47 7.47 -11.25
C ALA A 104 16.60 6.60 -9.99
N TYR A 105 16.80 7.22 -8.82
CA TYR A 105 16.84 6.52 -7.53
C TYR A 105 15.60 5.64 -7.33
N VAL A 106 14.40 6.19 -7.47
CA VAL A 106 13.17 5.44 -7.26
C VAL A 106 13.01 4.32 -8.27
N GLU A 107 13.31 4.57 -9.55
CA GLU A 107 13.22 3.57 -10.61
C GLU A 107 14.19 2.40 -10.36
N VAL A 108 15.43 2.68 -9.98
CA VAL A 108 16.45 1.67 -9.68
C VAL A 108 16.12 0.88 -8.42
N ILE A 109 15.84 1.56 -7.31
CA ILE A 109 15.63 0.89 -6.01
C ILE A 109 14.39 0.00 -6.03
N ARG A 110 13.34 0.36 -6.76
CA ARG A 110 12.12 -0.45 -6.85
C ARG A 110 12.30 -1.77 -7.60
N VAL A 111 13.31 -1.87 -8.46
CA VAL A 111 13.60 -3.09 -9.22
C VAL A 111 14.47 -4.06 -8.42
N ILE A 112 15.28 -3.55 -7.48
CA ILE A 112 16.18 -4.38 -6.69
C ILE A 112 15.40 -5.15 -5.62
N PRO A 113 15.44 -6.50 -5.59
CA PRO A 113 14.84 -7.29 -4.53
C PRO A 113 15.46 -6.94 -3.17
N LEU A 114 14.60 -6.74 -2.15
CA LEU A 114 15.06 -6.38 -0.79
C LEU A 114 16.09 -7.37 -0.24
N LEU A 115 15.91 -8.66 -0.49
CA LEU A 115 16.83 -9.69 -0.03
C LEU A 115 18.27 -9.48 -0.57
N LEU A 116 18.41 -9.01 -1.80
CA LEU A 116 19.74 -8.69 -2.36
C LEU A 116 20.39 -7.50 -1.65
N LEU A 117 19.62 -6.50 -1.26
CA LEU A 117 20.15 -5.38 -0.45
C LEU A 117 20.63 -5.86 0.93
N ILE A 118 19.91 -6.81 1.54
CA ILE A 118 20.30 -7.41 2.82
C ILE A 118 21.59 -8.22 2.65
N TYR A 119 21.70 -9.03 1.59
CA TYR A 119 22.94 -9.76 1.29
C TYR A 119 24.11 -8.83 1.00
N PHE A 120 23.88 -7.72 0.31
CA PHE A 120 24.90 -6.70 0.10
C PHE A 120 25.38 -6.12 1.45
N ALA A 121 24.45 -5.77 2.35
CA ALA A 121 24.81 -5.27 3.67
C ALA A 121 25.52 -6.32 4.55
N MET A 122 25.19 -7.60 4.37
CA MET A 122 25.77 -8.69 5.16
C MET A 122 27.16 -9.13 4.66
N PHE A 123 27.33 -9.23 3.34
CA PHE A 123 28.52 -9.85 2.75
C PHE A 123 29.45 -8.87 2.02
N ALA A 124 28.91 -7.84 1.38
CA ALA A 124 29.70 -6.90 0.62
C ALA A 124 30.28 -5.78 1.50
N LEU A 125 29.47 -5.11 2.33
CA LEU A 125 29.93 -4.00 3.15
C LEU A 125 31.12 -4.36 4.08
N PRO A 126 31.13 -5.52 4.76
CA PRO A 126 32.28 -5.90 5.59
C PRO A 126 33.62 -6.02 4.82
N ARG A 127 33.55 -6.43 3.53
CA ARG A 127 34.77 -6.50 2.68
C ARG A 127 35.38 -5.13 2.39
N TYR A 128 34.58 -4.06 2.52
CA TYR A 128 35.03 -2.68 2.38
C TYR A 128 35.27 -1.99 3.74
N GLY A 129 35.38 -2.79 4.83
CA GLY A 129 35.65 -2.29 6.19
C GLY A 129 34.44 -1.74 6.93
N LEU A 130 33.22 -1.90 6.39
CA LEU A 130 31.99 -1.41 6.98
C LEU A 130 31.17 -2.57 7.59
N ASP A 131 31.65 -3.10 8.73
CA ASP A 131 30.95 -4.16 9.45
C ASP A 131 29.94 -3.58 10.45
N LEU A 132 28.68 -3.52 10.00
CA LEU A 132 27.57 -2.96 10.77
C LEU A 132 27.03 -3.98 11.80
N PRO A 133 26.51 -3.53 12.96
CA PRO A 133 25.71 -4.37 13.84
C PRO A 133 24.53 -5.01 13.11
N LEU A 134 24.09 -6.20 13.56
CA LEU A 134 23.02 -6.99 12.91
C LEU A 134 21.74 -6.19 12.68
N LEU A 135 21.36 -5.36 13.67
CA LEU A 135 20.21 -4.46 13.55
C LEU A 135 20.31 -3.57 12.30
N TRP A 136 21.47 -2.95 12.08
CA TRP A 136 21.67 -2.03 10.96
C TRP A 136 21.84 -2.76 9.62
N LYS A 137 22.38 -3.99 9.63
CA LYS A 137 22.40 -4.87 8.44
C LYS A 137 21.00 -5.22 7.96
N LEU A 138 19.99 -5.16 8.84
CA LEU A 138 18.58 -5.34 8.51
C LEU A 138 17.87 -4.02 8.20
N VAL A 139 18.00 -3.03 9.10
CA VAL A 139 17.24 -1.77 9.05
C VAL A 139 17.58 -0.93 7.83
N LEU A 140 18.87 -0.77 7.49
CA LEU A 140 19.27 0.10 6.37
C LEU A 140 18.80 -0.42 5.01
N PRO A 141 18.95 -1.71 4.64
CA PRO A 141 18.40 -2.25 3.41
C PRO A 141 16.86 -2.08 3.31
N ILE A 142 16.14 -2.34 4.41
CA ILE A 142 14.69 -2.13 4.45
C ILE A 142 14.38 -0.64 4.24
N ALA A 143 15.08 0.26 4.95
CA ALA A 143 14.87 1.69 4.82
C ALA A 143 15.12 2.19 3.40
N VAL A 144 16.19 1.75 2.75
CA VAL A 144 16.51 2.10 1.35
C VAL A 144 15.43 1.59 0.41
N SER A 145 15.08 0.31 0.48
CA SER A 145 14.04 -0.29 -0.38
C SER A 145 12.70 0.40 -0.20
N ARG A 146 12.28 0.65 1.04
CA ARG A 146 10.98 1.24 1.36
C ARG A 146 10.92 2.75 1.13
N SER A 147 12.07 3.45 1.17
CA SER A 147 12.10 4.90 0.88
C SER A 147 11.60 5.23 -0.52
N ALA A 148 11.88 4.38 -1.51
CA ALA A 148 11.39 4.55 -2.87
C ALA A 148 9.86 4.45 -2.95
N GLN A 149 9.24 3.57 -2.15
CA GLN A 149 7.79 3.41 -2.08
C GLN A 149 7.14 4.58 -1.32
N PHE A 150 7.74 5.01 -0.19
CA PHE A 150 7.29 6.21 0.53
C PHE A 150 7.41 7.47 -0.33
N ALA A 151 8.50 7.60 -1.12
CA ALA A 151 8.66 8.72 -2.06
C ALA A 151 7.52 8.78 -3.09
N GLU A 152 7.05 7.62 -3.57
CA GLU A 152 5.94 7.56 -4.52
C GLU A 152 4.61 7.93 -3.85
N ILE A 153 4.39 7.49 -2.61
CA ILE A 153 3.21 7.85 -1.81
C ILE A 153 3.17 9.36 -1.58
N PHE A 154 4.26 9.97 -1.12
CA PHE A 154 4.32 11.43 -0.92
C PHE A 154 4.13 12.19 -2.23
N ARG A 155 4.80 11.77 -3.31
CA ARG A 155 4.64 12.39 -4.63
C ARG A 155 3.19 12.32 -5.12
N SER A 156 2.52 11.19 -4.93
CA SER A 156 1.11 11.05 -5.30
C SER A 156 0.22 11.98 -4.48
N GLY A 157 0.52 12.15 -3.18
CA GLY A 157 -0.14 13.12 -2.31
C GLY A 157 -0.01 14.55 -2.80
N PHE A 158 1.21 14.98 -3.16
CA PHE A 158 1.44 16.32 -3.70
C PHE A 158 0.69 16.56 -5.01
N ARG A 159 0.59 15.54 -5.89
CA ARG A 159 -0.11 15.65 -7.17
C ARG A 159 -1.63 15.48 -7.07
N SER A 160 -2.14 14.91 -5.98
CA SER A 160 -3.57 14.70 -5.79
C SER A 160 -4.31 15.98 -5.39
N LEU A 161 -3.58 17.02 -5.00
CA LEU A 161 -4.16 18.33 -4.71
C LEU A 161 -4.53 19.02 -6.01
N GLU A 162 -5.69 19.68 -6.01
CA GLU A 162 -6.13 20.44 -7.16
C GLU A 162 -5.11 21.52 -7.53
N ALA A 163 -4.87 21.71 -8.82
CA ALA A 163 -3.98 22.76 -9.32
C ALA A 163 -4.37 24.14 -8.76
N GLY A 164 -5.67 24.36 -8.54
CA GLY A 164 -6.23 25.59 -7.95
C GLY A 164 -5.69 25.93 -6.56
N GLN A 165 -5.23 24.95 -5.74
CA GLN A 165 -4.64 25.27 -4.43
C GLN A 165 -3.30 26.01 -4.57
N GLY A 166 -2.50 25.61 -5.55
CA GLY A 166 -1.25 26.28 -5.88
C GLY A 166 -1.49 27.65 -6.54
N GLU A 167 -2.48 27.75 -7.41
CA GLU A 167 -2.88 28.97 -8.11
C GLU A 167 -3.47 30.00 -7.13
N ALA A 168 -4.34 29.57 -6.21
CA ALA A 168 -4.89 30.42 -5.17
C ALA A 168 -3.78 30.95 -4.25
N ALA A 169 -2.81 30.12 -3.84
CA ALA A 169 -1.68 30.56 -3.06
C ALA A 169 -0.82 31.59 -3.82
N ALA A 170 -0.62 31.39 -5.14
CA ALA A 170 0.09 32.34 -5.98
C ALA A 170 -0.66 33.67 -6.13
N ALA A 171 -2.00 33.64 -6.26
CA ALA A 171 -2.85 34.84 -6.30
C ALA A 171 -2.78 35.67 -5.00
N LEU A 172 -2.51 35.01 -3.86
CA LEU A 172 -2.24 35.66 -2.56
C LEU A 172 -0.78 36.15 -2.42
N GLY A 173 0.02 36.11 -3.50
CA GLY A 173 1.40 36.56 -3.49
C GLY A 173 2.40 35.61 -2.81
N MET A 174 2.00 34.36 -2.50
CA MET A 174 2.88 33.39 -1.87
C MET A 174 3.98 32.90 -2.85
N ARG A 175 5.22 32.88 -2.36
CA ARG A 175 6.33 32.24 -3.10
C ARG A 175 6.09 30.73 -3.19
N PRO A 176 6.61 30.01 -4.21
CA PRO A 176 6.43 28.56 -4.35
C PRO A 176 6.82 27.75 -3.11
N SER A 177 7.88 28.15 -2.39
CA SER A 177 8.30 27.52 -1.14
C SER A 177 7.29 27.73 0.01
N GLN A 178 6.70 28.93 0.09
CA GLN A 178 5.66 29.24 1.07
C GLN A 178 4.37 28.47 0.77
N SER A 179 3.93 28.45 -0.49
CA SER A 179 2.81 27.65 -0.95
C SER A 179 3.02 26.15 -0.64
N MET A 180 4.21 25.61 -0.94
CA MET A 180 4.54 24.22 -0.61
C MET A 180 4.46 23.96 0.89
N ARG A 181 5.09 24.80 1.72
CA ARG A 181 5.20 24.59 3.18
C ARG A 181 3.87 24.77 3.92
N HIS A 182 3.09 25.79 3.57
CA HIS A 182 1.93 26.20 4.37
C HIS A 182 0.59 25.71 3.79
N VAL A 183 0.52 25.41 2.49
CA VAL A 183 -0.73 25.02 1.82
C VAL A 183 -0.67 23.56 1.34
N ILE A 184 0.30 23.25 0.49
CA ILE A 184 0.35 21.96 -0.22
C ILE A 184 0.78 20.83 0.70
N PHE A 185 1.92 20.98 1.40
CA PHE A 185 2.49 19.90 2.23
C PHE A 185 1.55 19.43 3.34
N PRO A 186 0.94 20.32 4.18
CA PRO A 186 0.04 19.86 5.25
C PRO A 186 -1.19 19.12 4.72
N GLN A 187 -1.74 19.55 3.59
CA GLN A 187 -2.89 18.90 2.95
C GLN A 187 -2.50 17.56 2.33
N ALA A 188 -1.37 17.50 1.61
CA ALA A 188 -0.85 16.28 0.99
C ALA A 188 -0.56 15.20 2.03
N VAL A 189 0.13 15.56 3.13
CA VAL A 189 0.45 14.60 4.20
C VAL A 189 -0.83 13.98 4.77
N ARG A 190 -1.83 14.79 5.08
CA ARG A 190 -3.11 14.26 5.59
C ARG A 190 -3.73 13.24 4.62
N ARG A 191 -3.70 13.50 3.33
CA ARG A 191 -4.26 12.59 2.32
C ARG A 191 -3.53 11.24 2.25
N VAL A 192 -2.20 11.23 2.47
CA VAL A 192 -1.41 10.00 2.32
C VAL A 192 -1.22 9.22 3.62
N VAL A 193 -1.61 9.76 4.79
CA VAL A 193 -1.49 9.06 6.09
C VAL A 193 -2.04 7.62 6.06
N PRO A 194 -3.23 7.32 5.52
CA PRO A 194 -3.72 5.94 5.46
C PRO A 194 -2.79 5.01 4.65
N ALA A 195 -2.25 5.52 3.53
CA ALA A 195 -1.32 4.78 2.68
C ALA A 195 0.04 4.56 3.39
N LEU A 196 0.53 5.55 4.14
CA LEU A 196 1.75 5.45 4.93
C LEU A 196 1.61 4.36 6.02
N ILE A 197 0.48 4.33 6.74
CA ILE A 197 0.21 3.31 7.76
C ILE A 197 0.10 1.93 7.11
N SER A 198 -0.59 1.80 5.99
CA SER A 198 -0.66 0.55 5.23
C SER A 198 0.73 0.05 4.81
N GLN A 199 1.60 0.97 4.39
CA GLN A 199 2.98 0.63 4.00
C GLN A 199 3.84 0.19 5.19
N THR A 200 3.59 0.75 6.39
CA THR A 200 4.25 0.32 7.63
C THR A 200 3.98 -1.15 7.93
N ALA A 201 2.77 -1.65 7.67
CA ALA A 201 2.49 -3.08 7.79
C ALA A 201 3.36 -3.95 6.86
N GLY A 202 3.73 -3.43 5.68
CA GLY A 202 4.71 -4.06 4.79
C GLY A 202 6.10 -4.11 5.44
N VAL A 203 6.55 -3.02 6.04
CA VAL A 203 7.85 -2.97 6.74
C VAL A 203 7.92 -3.98 7.88
N VAL A 204 6.87 -4.11 8.68
CA VAL A 204 6.81 -5.13 9.77
C VAL A 204 6.99 -6.56 9.20
N LYS A 205 6.42 -6.86 8.03
CA LYS A 205 6.66 -8.16 7.38
C LYS A 205 8.10 -8.31 6.89
N ASP A 206 8.71 -7.24 6.38
CA ASP A 206 10.09 -7.28 5.91
C ASP A 206 11.09 -7.53 7.03
N THR A 207 10.79 -7.14 8.27
CA THR A 207 11.69 -7.43 9.40
C THR A 207 11.91 -8.92 9.63
N SER A 208 10.99 -9.79 9.17
CA SER A 208 11.19 -11.24 9.21
C SER A 208 12.42 -11.72 8.42
N LEU A 209 12.88 -10.92 7.45
CA LEU A 209 14.17 -11.16 6.79
C LEU A 209 15.39 -11.02 7.73
N GLY A 210 15.18 -10.57 8.97
CA GLY A 210 16.16 -10.61 10.05
C GLY A 210 16.72 -12.00 10.30
N ILE A 211 15.97 -13.05 9.96
CA ILE A 211 16.43 -14.45 9.99
C ILE A 211 17.70 -14.66 9.14
N VAL A 212 17.87 -13.92 8.07
CA VAL A 212 19.03 -14.01 7.15
C VAL A 212 20.29 -13.48 7.78
N VAL A 213 20.17 -12.40 8.56
CA VAL A 213 21.30 -11.76 9.28
C VAL A 213 21.41 -12.24 10.72
N SER A 214 20.60 -13.22 11.13
CA SER A 214 20.53 -13.73 12.51
C SER A 214 20.20 -12.66 13.55
N TYR A 215 19.47 -11.60 13.15
CA TYR A 215 18.97 -10.60 14.08
C TYR A 215 17.83 -11.17 14.90
N ALA A 216 17.85 -10.98 16.23
CA ALA A 216 16.89 -11.53 17.17
C ALA A 216 15.53 -10.80 17.09
N GLU A 217 14.82 -11.00 16.02
CA GLU A 217 13.41 -10.62 15.81
C GLU A 217 12.49 -11.84 15.97
N LEU A 218 11.20 -11.66 15.79
CA LEU A 218 10.19 -12.67 16.10
C LEU A 218 10.37 -13.98 15.33
N LEU A 219 10.69 -13.94 14.02
CA LEU A 219 10.87 -15.15 13.21
C LEU A 219 12.18 -15.86 13.52
N GLN A 220 13.28 -15.13 13.76
CA GLN A 220 14.56 -15.69 14.19
C GLN A 220 14.41 -16.33 15.58
N SER A 221 13.71 -15.67 16.50
CA SER A 221 13.39 -16.24 17.82
C SER A 221 12.58 -17.53 17.70
N ALA A 222 11.60 -17.55 16.79
CA ALA A 222 10.83 -18.75 16.49
C ALA A 222 11.72 -19.90 15.97
N LYS A 223 12.65 -19.60 15.05
CA LYS A 223 13.59 -20.60 14.52
C LYS A 223 14.43 -21.24 15.63
N VAL A 224 15.00 -20.43 16.52
CA VAL A 224 15.80 -20.92 17.66
C VAL A 224 14.93 -21.77 18.59
N LEU A 225 13.74 -21.27 18.94
CA LEU A 225 12.81 -21.97 19.82
C LEU A 225 12.32 -23.30 19.25
N ALA A 226 11.95 -23.31 17.96
CA ALA A 226 11.51 -24.50 17.25
C ALA A 226 12.62 -25.57 17.18
N GLY A 227 13.88 -25.14 17.01
CA GLY A 227 15.02 -26.02 17.05
C GLY A 227 15.26 -26.62 18.43
N TYR A 228 15.11 -25.81 19.49
CA TYR A 228 15.29 -26.26 20.87
C TYR A 228 14.21 -27.25 21.33
N ASN A 229 12.95 -26.93 21.10
CA ASN A 229 11.82 -27.74 21.55
C ASN A 229 11.41 -28.84 20.59
N ARG A 230 11.91 -28.84 19.35
CA ARG A 230 11.48 -29.68 18.23
C ARG A 230 9.97 -29.57 17.91
N LEU A 231 9.38 -28.41 18.24
CA LEU A 231 7.95 -28.10 18.05
C LEU A 231 7.79 -27.10 16.89
N LEU A 232 8.21 -27.52 15.67
CA LEU A 232 8.26 -26.65 14.50
C LEU A 232 6.87 -26.09 14.15
N ILE A 233 5.89 -26.99 14.01
CA ILE A 233 4.54 -26.65 13.54
C ILE A 233 3.85 -25.70 14.53
N GLN A 234 3.89 -26.03 15.82
CA GLN A 234 3.27 -25.24 16.88
C GLN A 234 3.91 -23.83 16.94
N THR A 235 5.25 -23.77 16.95
CA THR A 235 5.97 -22.51 17.02
C THR A 235 5.61 -21.62 15.84
N TYR A 236 5.77 -22.12 14.60
CA TYR A 236 5.51 -21.30 13.43
C TYR A 236 4.04 -20.93 13.26
N LEU A 237 3.08 -21.77 13.72
CA LEU A 237 1.67 -21.40 13.72
C LEU A 237 1.40 -20.22 14.66
N ILE A 238 1.95 -20.25 15.89
CA ILE A 238 1.83 -19.15 16.86
C ILE A 238 2.44 -17.86 16.28
N ILE A 239 3.63 -17.95 15.68
CA ILE A 239 4.28 -16.80 15.07
C ILE A 239 3.47 -16.24 13.89
N ALA A 240 2.92 -17.11 13.05
CA ALA A 240 2.05 -16.69 11.96
C ALA A 240 0.81 -15.94 12.47
N LEU A 241 0.20 -16.42 13.57
CA LEU A 241 -0.92 -15.75 14.21
C LEU A 241 -0.52 -14.38 14.81
N LEU A 242 0.67 -14.28 15.43
CA LEU A 242 1.18 -13.01 15.94
C LEU A 242 1.42 -12.00 14.81
N TYR A 243 2.10 -12.40 13.73
CA TYR A 243 2.26 -11.54 12.56
C TYR A 243 0.92 -11.16 11.93
N PHE A 244 -0.01 -12.10 11.85
CA PHE A 244 -1.36 -11.82 11.36
C PHE A 244 -2.06 -10.77 12.22
N ALA A 245 -2.05 -10.93 13.55
CA ALA A 245 -2.69 -10.01 14.48
C ALA A 245 -2.11 -8.58 14.36
N ILE A 246 -0.78 -8.46 14.32
CA ILE A 246 -0.09 -7.17 14.17
C ILE A 246 -0.47 -6.50 12.85
N ASN A 247 -0.36 -7.23 11.74
CA ASN A 247 -0.66 -6.70 10.42
C ASN A 247 -2.15 -6.37 10.25
N TYR A 248 -3.04 -7.16 10.84
CA TYR A 248 -4.47 -6.90 10.85
C TYR A 248 -4.79 -5.62 11.65
N ALA A 249 -4.17 -5.44 12.83
CA ALA A 249 -4.33 -4.23 13.64
C ALA A 249 -3.88 -2.97 12.89
N LEU A 250 -2.70 -3.00 12.25
CA LEU A 250 -2.20 -1.90 11.43
C LEU A 250 -3.10 -1.61 10.24
N SER A 251 -3.57 -2.65 9.55
CA SER A 251 -4.48 -2.50 8.41
C SER A 251 -5.84 -1.96 8.84
N ARG A 252 -6.33 -2.36 9.99
CA ARG A 252 -7.58 -1.82 10.56
C ARG A 252 -7.42 -0.36 10.96
N LEU A 253 -6.30 0.02 11.57
CA LEU A 253 -5.98 1.41 11.90
C LEU A 253 -5.96 2.29 10.65
N ALA A 254 -5.28 1.85 9.58
CA ALA A 254 -5.25 2.58 8.31
C ALA A 254 -6.66 2.83 7.75
N ARG A 255 -7.51 1.80 7.72
CA ARG A 255 -8.90 1.91 7.25
C ARG A 255 -9.76 2.85 8.12
N THR A 256 -9.58 2.80 9.44
CA THR A 256 -10.33 3.67 10.35
C THR A 256 -9.97 5.14 10.14
N ILE A 257 -8.68 5.44 9.93
CA ILE A 257 -8.23 6.79 9.65
C ILE A 257 -8.76 7.27 8.29
N ASP A 258 -8.69 6.44 7.25
CA ASP A 258 -9.24 6.75 5.93
C ASP A 258 -10.75 7.06 6.00
N ALA A 259 -11.52 6.21 6.71
CA ALA A 259 -12.96 6.40 6.89
C ALA A 259 -13.29 7.73 7.60
N ARG A 260 -12.55 8.08 8.68
CA ARG A 260 -12.73 9.35 9.40
C ARG A 260 -12.39 10.57 8.53
N GLN A 261 -11.36 10.47 7.69
CA GLN A 261 -10.99 11.56 6.77
C GLN A 261 -12.06 11.81 5.70
N ARG A 262 -12.70 10.74 5.20
CA ARG A 262 -13.81 10.86 4.24
C ARG A 262 -15.06 11.48 4.86
N GLN A 263 -15.41 11.11 6.08
CA GLN A 263 -16.60 11.63 6.79
C GLN A 263 -16.48 13.10 7.18
N SER A 264 -15.26 13.60 7.44
CA SER A 264 -15.06 14.99 7.83
C SER A 264 -15.20 16.02 6.70
N GLY A 265 -15.74 15.64 5.53
CA GLY A 265 -15.99 16.54 4.40
C GLY A 265 -14.73 17.15 3.76
N ARG A 266 -13.55 16.70 4.20
CA ARG A 266 -12.27 17.18 3.71
C ARG A 266 -11.81 16.48 2.43
N TYR A 267 -12.63 15.56 1.95
CA TYR A 267 -12.43 14.81 0.71
C TYR A 267 -13.75 14.76 -0.06
N GLU A 268 -14.08 15.82 -0.80
CA GLU A 268 -15.01 15.66 -1.89
C GLU A 268 -14.32 14.82 -2.98
N PRO A 269 -14.86 13.65 -3.34
CA PRO A 269 -14.44 13.04 -4.58
C PRO A 269 -14.74 14.05 -5.67
N VAL A 270 -13.79 14.31 -6.56
CA VAL A 270 -14.00 15.13 -7.76
C VAL A 270 -15.25 14.55 -8.45
N SER A 271 -16.41 15.14 -8.18
CA SER A 271 -17.62 14.90 -8.96
C SER A 271 -17.25 15.36 -10.35
N SER A 272 -17.22 14.42 -11.31
CA SER A 272 -17.17 14.77 -12.72
C SER A 272 -18.14 15.92 -12.94
N PRO A 273 -17.74 17.00 -13.65
CA PRO A 273 -18.64 18.13 -13.88
C PRO A 273 -19.92 17.56 -14.48
N SER A 274 -21.02 17.72 -13.76
CA SER A 274 -22.37 17.44 -14.24
C SER A 274 -22.50 18.12 -15.59
N PRO A 275 -22.90 17.42 -16.66
CA PRO A 275 -23.11 18.06 -17.94
C PRO A 275 -24.17 19.12 -17.70
N ALA A 276 -23.72 20.40 -17.73
CA ALA A 276 -24.59 21.53 -17.63
C ALA A 276 -25.80 21.29 -18.55
N ARG A 277 -26.99 21.29 -17.98
CA ARG A 277 -28.26 21.29 -18.71
C ARG A 277 -28.13 22.38 -19.78
N ARG A 278 -27.80 21.99 -20.99
CA ARG A 278 -28.04 22.83 -22.16
C ARG A 278 -29.54 23.01 -22.24
N GLY A 279 -29.95 24.19 -21.78
CA GLY A 279 -31.30 24.65 -21.98
C GLY A 279 -31.60 24.64 -23.48
N LEU A 280 -32.39 23.66 -23.92
CA LEU A 280 -33.05 23.71 -25.20
C LEU A 280 -34.06 24.86 -25.13
N GLY A 281 -33.56 26.06 -25.50
CA GLY A 281 -34.43 27.17 -25.84
C GLY A 281 -35.30 26.73 -26.99
N ARG A 282 -36.59 26.54 -26.68
CA ARG A 282 -37.68 26.40 -27.64
C ARG A 282 -37.66 27.62 -28.57
N ILE A 283 -37.14 27.47 -29.78
CA ILE A 283 -37.46 28.38 -30.88
C ILE A 283 -38.86 28.01 -31.34
N ARG A 284 -39.87 28.81 -30.91
CA ARG A 284 -41.19 28.86 -31.49
C ARG A 284 -41.02 29.41 -32.90
N SER A 285 -41.25 28.56 -33.89
CA SER A 285 -41.50 28.98 -35.28
C SER A 285 -42.82 29.72 -35.34
N ALA A 286 -42.75 31.02 -35.57
CA ALA A 286 -43.89 31.82 -35.99
C ALA A 286 -44.19 31.49 -37.45
N THR A 287 -45.36 30.97 -37.69
CA THR A 287 -46.01 30.84 -38.97
C THR A 287 -46.33 32.21 -39.54
N ALA A 288 -45.86 32.49 -40.74
CA ALA A 288 -46.47 33.50 -41.60
C ALA A 288 -46.73 32.91 -42.96
N THR A 289 -47.99 32.91 -43.29
CA THR A 289 -48.71 32.60 -44.50
C THR A 289 -48.34 33.52 -45.68
N SER A 290 -48.28 32.98 -46.87
CA SER A 290 -48.82 33.38 -48.15
C SER A 290 -47.98 32.76 -49.25
N GLY A 291 -48.53 31.92 -50.10
CA GLY A 291 -49.33 32.20 -51.23
C GLY A 291 -48.44 32.23 -52.47
N ASP A 292 -48.49 31.23 -53.26
CA ASP A 292 -48.81 31.20 -54.67
C ASP A 292 -48.08 30.06 -55.43
N ALA A 293 -48.82 29.29 -56.14
CA ALA A 293 -48.42 28.35 -57.19
C ALA A 293 -48.42 29.15 -58.54
N PRO A 294 -48.07 28.64 -59.74
CA PRO A 294 -47.77 27.26 -60.15
C PRO A 294 -46.72 27.12 -61.28
N ARG A 295 -46.63 25.93 -61.81
CA ARG A 295 -46.27 25.47 -63.16
C ARG A 295 -44.84 24.91 -63.48
N ARG A 296 -44.99 23.61 -63.78
CA ARG A 296 -44.57 22.89 -65.01
C ARG A 296 -43.14 23.00 -65.53
N GLY A 297 -42.56 21.83 -65.73
CA GLY A 297 -41.48 21.56 -66.65
C GLY A 297 -40.93 20.16 -66.59
N ARG A 298 -41.48 19.26 -67.36
CA ARG A 298 -40.96 18.01 -67.87
C ARG A 298 -39.64 18.24 -68.58
N VAL A 299 -38.71 17.34 -68.59
CA VAL A 299 -38.04 16.63 -69.70
C VAL A 299 -36.81 15.93 -69.15
N LYS A 300 -36.76 14.58 -69.15
CA LYS A 300 -35.97 13.64 -69.93
C LYS A 300 -34.48 14.01 -70.12
N ALA A 301 -33.58 13.24 -69.58
CA ALA A 301 -32.79 12.21 -70.21
C ALA A 301 -31.97 11.48 -69.13
#